data_8644d9429fbd0239de0e247dd8141d2e
#
_entry.id   8644d9429fbd0239de0e247dd8141d2e
#
_cell.length_a   1.000
_cell.length_b   1.000
_cell.length_c   1.000
_cell.angle_alpha   90.00
_cell.angle_beta   90.00
_cell.angle_gamma   90.00
#
_symmetry.space_group_name_H-M   'P 1'
#
loop_
_entity.id
_entity.type
_entity.pdbx_description
1 polymer ?
#
loop_
_entity_poly.entity_id
_entity_poly.type
_entity_poly.pdbx_seq_one_letter_code
_entity_poly.pdbx_strand_id
1 'polypeptide(L)'
;IGTHVRTVKVGDRVSGEGHLIGMKSRMARAGHFHLDPETKGVGVNVPGAFAEYLRIPAFNAIHLPEEVDDEIGAILDPLGNAVHTALSFDLVGEDVLITGAGPIGIMAAAVCRHVGARHIVVTDINDYRLDLCNQVTDAVTVNVSKEDLRDVMHRLKMAEGFDIGLEMSGAPKAFDQMVDHLITGGKIA
;
A
#
# COMPACT_ATOMS: atom_id res chain seq x y z
N ILE A 1 26.82 -1.95 -15.54
CA ILE A 1 26.22 -0.60 -15.72
C ILE A 1 26.39 -0.19 -17.17
N GLY A 2 25.36 0.42 -17.77
CA GLY A 2 25.42 0.95 -19.13
C GLY A 2 26.37 2.15 -19.25
N THR A 3 27.01 2.32 -20.41
CA THR A 3 28.07 3.32 -20.64
C THR A 3 27.64 4.77 -20.44
N HIS A 4 26.34 5.06 -20.56
CA HIS A 4 25.78 6.40 -20.41
C HIS A 4 25.11 6.65 -19.05
N VAL A 5 25.06 5.63 -18.17
CA VAL A 5 24.49 5.78 -16.82
C VAL A 5 25.43 6.62 -15.95
N ARG A 6 24.88 7.60 -15.24
CA ARG A 6 25.61 8.53 -14.35
C ARG A 6 25.02 8.59 -12.93
N THR A 7 23.84 8.00 -12.74
CA THR A 7 23.10 8.06 -11.47
C THR A 7 23.50 6.98 -10.49
N VAL A 8 24.08 5.87 -10.97
CA VAL A 8 24.52 4.75 -10.15
C VAL A 8 25.88 4.25 -10.64
N LYS A 9 26.68 3.65 -9.78
CA LYS A 9 27.98 3.03 -10.08
C LYS A 9 28.04 1.59 -9.59
N VAL A 10 29.03 0.83 -10.04
CA VAL A 10 29.28 -0.54 -9.55
C VAL A 10 29.60 -0.49 -8.06
N GLY A 11 28.93 -1.35 -7.29
CA GLY A 11 29.06 -1.43 -5.84
C GLY A 11 27.99 -0.64 -5.06
N ASP A 12 27.19 0.20 -5.72
CA ASP A 12 26.06 0.87 -5.05
C ASP A 12 24.99 -0.16 -4.67
N ARG A 13 24.44 0.01 -3.46
CA ARG A 13 23.22 -0.68 -3.04
C ARG A 13 22.00 0.05 -3.58
N VAL A 14 21.15 -0.68 -4.29
CA VAL A 14 19.96 -0.11 -4.91
C VAL A 14 18.73 -1.01 -4.71
N SER A 15 17.55 -0.40 -4.64
CA SER A 15 16.28 -1.08 -4.86
C SER A 15 15.81 -0.79 -6.28
N GLY A 16 15.07 -1.73 -6.88
CA GLY A 16 14.53 -1.57 -8.22
C GLY A 16 13.05 -1.21 -8.18
N GLU A 17 12.68 -0.02 -8.69
CA GLU A 17 11.28 0.26 -8.97
C GLU A 17 10.78 -0.68 -10.07
N GLY A 18 9.76 -1.48 -9.75
CA GLY A 18 9.27 -2.58 -10.59
C GLY A 18 8.44 -2.16 -11.80
N HIS A 19 8.06 -0.88 -11.94
CA HIS A 19 7.22 -0.39 -13.03
C HIS A 19 8.07 0.31 -14.10
N LEU A 20 8.24 -0.36 -15.24
CA LEU A 20 8.95 0.19 -16.40
C LEU A 20 7.96 0.98 -17.26
N ILE A 21 8.10 2.30 -17.25
CA ILE A 21 7.17 3.23 -17.91
C ILE A 21 7.62 3.59 -19.32
N GLY A 22 6.67 3.82 -20.23
CA GLY A 22 6.94 4.20 -21.62
C GLY A 22 7.36 5.65 -21.82
N MET A 23 7.13 6.53 -20.84
CA MET A 23 7.49 7.97 -20.82
C MET A 23 6.82 8.84 -21.89
N LYS A 24 5.92 8.30 -22.71
CA LYS A 24 5.35 9.01 -23.87
C LYS A 24 3.93 9.48 -23.67
N SER A 25 3.16 8.81 -22.82
CA SER A 25 1.76 9.15 -22.57
C SER A 25 1.60 10.52 -21.89
N ARG A 26 0.41 11.08 -21.99
CA ARG A 26 0.07 12.34 -21.30
C ARG A 26 0.25 12.21 -19.79
N MET A 27 -0.12 11.04 -19.22
CA MET A 27 -0.04 10.79 -17.79
C MET A 27 1.41 10.68 -17.33
N ALA A 28 2.26 9.94 -18.07
CA ALA A 28 3.69 9.87 -17.78
C ALA A 28 4.37 11.24 -17.85
N ARG A 29 4.04 12.07 -18.87
CA ARG A 29 4.56 13.44 -19.00
C ARG A 29 4.10 14.39 -17.89
N ALA A 30 2.95 14.11 -17.27
CA ALA A 30 2.45 14.84 -16.11
C ALA A 30 3.02 14.33 -14.77
N GLY A 31 3.90 13.32 -14.78
CA GLY A 31 4.46 12.70 -13.57
C GLY A 31 3.59 11.62 -12.93
N HIS A 32 2.44 11.31 -13.51
CA HIS A 32 1.57 10.21 -13.06
C HIS A 32 2.01 8.89 -13.67
N PHE A 33 3.18 8.40 -13.29
CA PHE A 33 3.84 7.24 -13.89
C PHE A 33 3.02 5.95 -13.74
N HIS A 34 2.34 5.77 -12.60
CA HIS A 34 1.45 4.65 -12.32
C HIS A 34 0.22 4.59 -13.25
N LEU A 35 -0.10 5.68 -13.96
CA LEU A 35 -1.19 5.75 -14.94
C LEU A 35 -0.71 5.66 -16.40
N ASP A 36 0.56 5.34 -16.63
CA ASP A 36 1.08 5.18 -17.99
C ASP A 36 0.57 3.85 -18.60
N PRO A 37 -0.19 3.89 -19.72
CA PRO A 37 -0.73 2.68 -20.34
C PRO A 37 0.33 1.76 -20.94
N GLU A 38 1.58 2.23 -21.12
CA GLU A 38 2.69 1.42 -21.62
C GLU A 38 3.52 0.78 -20.49
N THR A 39 3.09 0.92 -19.24
CA THR A 39 3.80 0.35 -18.08
C THR A 39 3.92 -1.17 -18.19
N LYS A 40 5.12 -1.67 -17.91
CA LYS A 40 5.45 -3.10 -17.83
C LYS A 40 5.97 -3.44 -16.46
N GLY A 41 5.39 -4.46 -15.83
CA GLY A 41 5.85 -4.95 -14.53
C GLY A 41 7.07 -5.87 -14.67
N VAL A 42 8.10 -5.61 -13.87
CA VAL A 42 9.23 -6.53 -13.67
C VAL A 42 8.71 -7.80 -13.00
N GLY A 43 9.05 -8.96 -13.56
CA GLY A 43 8.53 -10.25 -13.08
C GLY A 43 7.14 -10.62 -13.62
N VAL A 44 6.46 -9.72 -14.36
CA VAL A 44 5.14 -9.94 -14.97
C VAL A 44 5.22 -9.86 -16.49
N ASN A 45 5.62 -8.71 -17.03
CA ASN A 45 5.70 -8.48 -18.49
C ASN A 45 7.13 -8.57 -19.01
N VAL A 46 8.11 -8.48 -18.11
CA VAL A 46 9.56 -8.63 -18.39
C VAL A 46 10.19 -9.54 -17.34
N PRO A 47 11.38 -10.12 -17.59
CA PRO A 47 12.07 -10.96 -16.62
C PRO A 47 12.22 -10.28 -15.26
N GLY A 48 11.97 -11.05 -14.18
CA GLY A 48 11.98 -10.60 -12.80
C GLY A 48 13.28 -10.84 -12.04
N ALA A 49 13.24 -10.66 -10.72
CA ALA A 49 14.38 -10.69 -9.82
C ALA A 49 14.76 -12.11 -9.30
N PHE A 50 13.99 -13.17 -9.61
CA PHE A 50 14.40 -14.55 -9.33
C PHE A 50 15.50 -15.01 -10.28
N ALA A 51 16.63 -14.28 -10.28
CA ALA A 51 17.78 -14.49 -11.12
C ALA A 51 19.04 -13.86 -10.49
N GLU A 52 20.23 -14.28 -10.91
CA GLU A 52 21.49 -13.67 -10.46
C GLU A 52 21.66 -12.22 -10.91
N TYR A 53 21.01 -11.86 -12.03
CA TYR A 53 21.08 -10.52 -12.61
C TYR A 53 19.69 -10.05 -13.06
N LEU A 54 19.39 -8.79 -12.74
CA LEU A 54 18.21 -8.08 -13.21
C LEU A 54 18.64 -6.86 -14.03
N ARG A 55 18.09 -6.70 -15.23
CA ARG A 55 18.32 -5.51 -16.05
C ARG A 55 17.12 -4.59 -15.98
N ILE A 56 17.34 -3.40 -15.43
CA ILE A 56 16.33 -2.33 -15.36
C ILE A 56 16.90 -1.02 -15.91
N PRO A 57 16.08 -0.06 -16.34
CA PRO A 57 16.53 1.29 -16.65
C PRO A 57 17.16 1.95 -15.43
N ALA A 58 18.17 2.81 -15.63
CA ALA A 58 18.82 3.53 -14.53
C ALA A 58 17.84 4.44 -13.75
N PHE A 59 16.78 4.90 -14.40
CA PHE A 59 15.68 5.63 -13.76
C PHE A 59 14.96 4.82 -12.68
N ASN A 60 14.88 3.51 -12.85
CA ASN A 60 14.24 2.60 -11.91
C ASN A 60 15.18 2.11 -10.78
N ALA A 61 16.45 2.49 -10.80
CA ALA A 61 17.39 2.14 -9.76
C ALA A 61 17.44 3.24 -8.69
N ILE A 62 16.93 2.92 -7.50
CA ILE A 62 16.86 3.84 -6.35
C ILE A 62 17.94 3.48 -5.35
N HIS A 63 18.81 4.43 -5.00
CA HIS A 63 19.82 4.23 -3.99
C HIS A 63 19.20 3.90 -2.63
N LEU A 64 19.73 2.87 -1.97
CA LEU A 64 19.41 2.56 -0.58
C LEU A 64 20.39 3.30 0.34
N PRO A 65 19.89 4.13 1.29
CA PRO A 65 20.71 4.67 2.36
C PRO A 65 21.39 3.57 3.18
N GLU A 66 22.53 3.87 3.81
CA GLU A 66 23.27 2.88 4.62
C GLU A 66 22.45 2.38 5.82
N GLU A 67 21.55 3.23 6.35
CA GLU A 67 20.66 2.93 7.47
C GLU A 67 19.54 1.95 7.11
N VAL A 68 19.24 1.76 5.83
CA VAL A 68 18.27 0.78 5.34
C VAL A 68 18.97 -0.54 5.11
N ASP A 69 18.72 -1.52 5.95
CA ASP A 69 19.23 -2.88 5.78
C ASP A 69 18.53 -3.63 4.63
N ASP A 70 19.00 -4.84 4.34
CA ASP A 70 18.45 -5.62 3.22
C ASP A 70 17.04 -6.17 3.51
N GLU A 71 16.67 -6.39 4.78
CA GLU A 71 15.33 -6.84 5.17
C GLU A 71 14.31 -5.73 4.93
N ILE A 72 14.63 -4.50 5.34
CA ILE A 72 13.80 -3.32 5.04
C ILE A 72 13.79 -3.04 3.53
N GLY A 73 14.95 -3.13 2.87
CA GLY A 73 15.08 -2.97 1.42
C GLY A 73 14.17 -3.92 0.62
N ALA A 74 13.97 -5.15 1.13
CA ALA A 74 13.15 -6.17 0.47
C ALA A 74 11.64 -5.90 0.52
N ILE A 75 11.14 -5.05 1.42
CA ILE A 75 9.71 -4.74 1.56
C ILE A 75 9.32 -3.37 0.98
N LEU A 76 10.23 -2.66 0.31
CA LEU A 76 9.95 -1.31 -0.19
C LEU A 76 8.84 -1.27 -1.23
N ASP A 77 8.69 -2.29 -2.08
CA ASP A 77 7.61 -2.36 -3.06
C ASP A 77 6.23 -2.43 -2.37
N PRO A 78 5.92 -3.41 -1.51
CA PRO A 78 4.64 -3.44 -0.80
C PRO A 78 4.45 -2.25 0.15
N LEU A 79 5.52 -1.70 0.74
CA LEU A 79 5.44 -0.47 1.52
C LEU A 79 5.05 0.73 0.64
N GLY A 80 5.62 0.83 -0.56
CA GLY A 80 5.26 1.86 -1.53
C GLY A 80 3.78 1.81 -1.90
N ASN A 81 3.22 0.62 -2.11
CA ASN A 81 1.79 0.43 -2.35
C ASN A 81 0.94 0.90 -1.16
N ALA A 82 1.33 0.54 0.07
CA ALA A 82 0.63 0.96 1.27
C ALA A 82 0.64 2.48 1.45
N VAL A 83 1.80 3.12 1.26
CA VAL A 83 1.98 4.58 1.35
C VAL A 83 1.18 5.29 0.26
N HIS A 84 1.28 4.84 -0.99
CA HIS A 84 0.57 5.45 -2.12
C HIS A 84 -0.95 5.40 -1.92
N THR A 85 -1.47 4.24 -1.52
CA THR A 85 -2.91 4.06 -1.32
C THR A 85 -3.40 4.87 -0.12
N ALA A 86 -2.73 4.78 1.03
CA ALA A 86 -3.13 5.51 2.22
C ALA A 86 -3.10 7.04 2.01
N LEU A 87 -2.05 7.56 1.34
CA LEU A 87 -1.89 8.99 1.12
C LEU A 87 -2.60 9.52 -0.15
N SER A 88 -3.43 8.70 -0.80
CA SER A 88 -4.27 9.18 -1.91
C SER A 88 -5.37 10.13 -1.46
N PHE A 89 -5.65 10.18 -0.15
CA PHE A 89 -6.65 11.05 0.47
C PHE A 89 -6.09 11.74 1.71
N ASP A 90 -6.70 12.86 2.09
CA ASP A 90 -6.44 13.49 3.39
C ASP A 90 -7.00 12.60 4.50
N LEU A 91 -6.15 12.20 5.45
CA LEU A 91 -6.48 11.24 6.50
C LEU A 91 -6.62 11.86 7.88
N VAL A 92 -6.15 13.09 8.07
CA VAL A 92 -6.08 13.72 9.39
C VAL A 92 -7.48 13.93 9.96
N GLY A 93 -7.77 13.24 11.08
CA GLY A 93 -9.06 13.29 11.74
C GLY A 93 -10.16 12.42 11.13
N GLU A 94 -9.87 11.71 10.03
CA GLU A 94 -10.83 10.85 9.34
C GLU A 94 -10.90 9.44 9.96
N ASP A 95 -12.06 8.78 9.77
CA ASP A 95 -12.27 7.38 10.13
C ASP A 95 -11.94 6.49 8.92
N VAL A 96 -11.00 5.57 9.10
CA VAL A 96 -10.46 4.74 8.02
C VAL A 96 -10.82 3.27 8.22
N LEU A 97 -11.43 2.66 7.21
CA LEU A 97 -11.64 1.22 7.12
C LEU A 97 -10.62 0.60 6.16
N ILE A 98 -9.84 -0.35 6.64
CA ILE A 98 -8.90 -1.12 5.82
C ILE A 98 -9.40 -2.56 5.76
N THR A 99 -9.71 -3.07 4.58
CA THR A 99 -10.09 -4.47 4.40
C THR A 99 -8.87 -5.30 3.99
N GLY A 100 -8.56 -6.31 4.80
CA GLY A 100 -7.40 -7.17 4.64
C GLY A 100 -6.23 -6.78 5.55
N ALA A 101 -5.89 -7.66 6.50
CA ALA A 101 -4.72 -7.56 7.38
C ALA A 101 -3.49 -8.30 6.81
N GLY A 102 -3.30 -8.23 5.49
CA GLY A 102 -2.06 -8.67 4.84
C GLY A 102 -0.92 -7.66 5.07
N PRO A 103 0.30 -7.93 4.57
CA PRO A 103 1.43 -7.02 4.76
C PRO A 103 1.14 -5.58 4.35
N ILE A 104 0.48 -5.38 3.20
CA ILE A 104 0.14 -4.04 2.70
C ILE A 104 -0.89 -3.37 3.63
N GLY A 105 -1.95 -4.10 4.06
CA GLY A 105 -2.98 -3.55 4.96
C GLY A 105 -2.42 -3.15 6.32
N ILE A 106 -1.52 -3.95 6.91
CA ILE A 106 -0.86 -3.62 8.18
C ILE A 106 0.02 -2.38 8.02
N MET A 107 0.81 -2.30 6.95
CA MET A 107 1.63 -1.13 6.67
C MET A 107 0.78 0.12 6.40
N ALA A 108 -0.34 -0.01 5.68
CA ALA A 108 -1.29 1.08 5.46
C ALA A 108 -1.89 1.57 6.79
N ALA A 109 -2.24 0.67 7.71
CA ALA A 109 -2.72 1.04 9.04
C ALA A 109 -1.67 1.85 9.82
N ALA A 110 -0.40 1.44 9.77
CA ALA A 110 0.70 2.17 10.39
C ALA A 110 0.87 3.57 9.77
N VAL A 111 0.77 3.70 8.46
CA VAL A 111 0.80 5.00 7.75
C VAL A 111 -0.37 5.87 8.17
N CYS A 112 -1.61 5.35 8.15
CA CYS A 112 -2.81 6.08 8.58
C CYS A 112 -2.66 6.60 10.01
N ARG A 113 -2.10 5.79 10.91
CA ARG A 113 -1.82 6.19 12.30
C ARG A 113 -0.81 7.31 12.38
N HIS A 114 0.29 7.18 11.65
CA HIS A 114 1.37 8.17 11.65
C HIS A 114 0.89 9.54 11.15
N VAL A 115 0.00 9.55 10.18
CA VAL A 115 -0.55 10.78 9.56
C VAL A 115 -1.62 11.43 10.43
N GLY A 116 -2.27 10.69 11.32
CA GLY A 116 -3.24 11.25 12.28
C GLY A 116 -4.70 10.95 11.96
N ALA A 117 -5.00 9.81 11.36
CA ALA A 117 -6.36 9.30 11.25
C ALA A 117 -6.99 9.12 12.66
N ARG A 118 -8.30 9.37 12.77
CA ARG A 118 -9.02 9.33 14.05
C ARG A 118 -9.22 7.90 14.52
N HIS A 119 -9.97 7.11 13.78
CA HIS A 119 -10.12 5.69 14.00
C HIS A 119 -9.59 4.92 12.78
N ILE A 120 -8.86 3.85 13.06
CA ILE A 120 -8.37 2.94 12.04
C ILE A 120 -8.91 1.58 12.39
N VAL A 121 -9.77 1.04 11.53
CA VAL A 121 -10.34 -0.30 11.67
C VAL A 121 -9.79 -1.18 10.57
N VAL A 122 -9.17 -2.30 10.94
CA VAL A 122 -8.62 -3.28 10.01
C VAL A 122 -9.41 -4.58 10.10
N THR A 123 -9.93 -5.06 8.98
CA THR A 123 -10.72 -6.29 8.93
C THR A 123 -9.98 -7.41 8.22
N ASP A 124 -10.16 -8.63 8.71
CA ASP A 124 -9.73 -9.87 8.06
C ASP A 124 -10.60 -11.02 8.57
N ILE A 125 -10.46 -12.21 7.99
CA ILE A 125 -11.02 -13.45 8.48
C ILE A 125 -9.99 -14.33 9.21
N ASN A 126 -8.71 -13.94 9.17
CA ASN A 126 -7.57 -14.66 9.73
C ASN A 126 -7.10 -14.00 11.03
N ASP A 127 -7.33 -14.67 12.15
CA ASP A 127 -6.96 -14.16 13.48
C ASP A 127 -5.46 -13.91 13.63
N TYR A 128 -4.59 -14.76 13.07
CA TYR A 128 -3.14 -14.58 13.13
C TYR A 128 -2.69 -13.23 12.49
N ARG A 129 -3.30 -12.87 11.37
CA ARG A 129 -2.99 -11.60 10.70
C ARG A 129 -3.48 -10.40 11.51
N LEU A 130 -4.66 -10.52 12.11
CA LEU A 130 -5.22 -9.49 12.99
C LEU A 130 -4.37 -9.32 14.26
N ASP A 131 -3.90 -10.42 14.85
CA ASP A 131 -2.98 -10.39 15.99
C ASP A 131 -1.64 -9.72 15.63
N LEU A 132 -1.10 -10.01 14.45
CA LEU A 132 0.11 -9.34 13.96
C LEU A 132 -0.14 -7.84 13.74
N CYS A 133 -1.29 -7.46 13.20
CA CYS A 133 -1.69 -6.07 13.05
C CYS A 133 -1.69 -5.35 14.41
N ASN A 134 -2.25 -5.97 15.45
CA ASN A 134 -2.27 -5.44 16.81
C ASN A 134 -0.87 -5.28 17.44
N GLN A 135 0.10 -6.09 17.02
CA GLN A 135 1.49 -5.96 17.49
C GLN A 135 2.24 -4.80 16.82
N VAL A 136 1.86 -4.44 15.60
CA VAL A 136 2.52 -3.42 14.78
C VAL A 136 1.82 -2.06 14.89
N THR A 137 0.51 -2.06 15.11
CA THR A 137 -0.32 -0.85 15.14
C THR A 137 -1.25 -0.85 16.35
N ASP A 138 -1.84 0.28 16.67
CA ASP A 138 -2.95 0.41 17.62
C ASP A 138 -4.33 0.49 16.92
N ALA A 139 -4.43 -0.03 15.71
CA ALA A 139 -5.68 -0.12 14.98
C ALA A 139 -6.67 -1.07 15.66
N VAL A 140 -7.95 -0.81 15.51
CA VAL A 140 -9.00 -1.74 15.93
C VAL A 140 -9.09 -2.87 14.91
N THR A 141 -8.74 -4.08 15.30
CA THR A 141 -8.80 -5.25 14.42
C THR A 141 -10.11 -6.00 14.59
N VAL A 142 -10.70 -6.44 13.49
CA VAL A 142 -12.00 -7.09 13.46
C VAL A 142 -11.98 -8.34 12.59
N ASN A 143 -12.28 -9.50 13.17
CA ASN A 143 -12.56 -10.68 12.39
C ASN A 143 -14.03 -10.66 11.94
N VAL A 144 -14.26 -10.28 10.68
CA VAL A 144 -15.61 -10.11 10.13
C VAL A 144 -16.40 -11.41 9.95
N SER A 145 -15.80 -12.56 10.19
CA SER A 145 -16.52 -13.82 10.32
C SER A 145 -17.13 -14.04 11.71
N LYS A 146 -16.75 -13.22 12.69
CA LYS A 146 -17.11 -13.35 14.12
C LYS A 146 -17.82 -12.13 14.69
N GLU A 147 -17.56 -10.94 14.16
CA GLU A 147 -18.09 -9.68 14.67
C GLU A 147 -18.61 -8.79 13.50
N ASP A 148 -19.74 -8.12 13.70
CA ASP A 148 -20.31 -7.20 12.74
C ASP A 148 -19.62 -5.82 12.86
N LEU A 149 -19.29 -5.20 11.72
CA LEU A 149 -18.69 -3.86 11.69
C LEU A 149 -19.59 -2.78 12.30
N ARG A 150 -20.90 -2.95 12.26
CA ARG A 150 -21.85 -2.02 12.90
C ARG A 150 -21.68 -1.98 14.40
N ASP A 151 -21.41 -3.12 15.04
CA ASP A 151 -21.15 -3.19 16.48
C ASP A 151 -19.83 -2.49 16.83
N VAL A 152 -18.83 -2.62 15.96
CA VAL A 152 -17.55 -1.92 16.09
C VAL A 152 -17.73 -0.41 15.96
N MET A 153 -18.46 0.05 14.94
CA MET A 153 -18.79 1.47 14.73
C MET A 153 -19.52 2.05 15.94
N HIS A 154 -20.52 1.34 16.46
CA HIS A 154 -21.24 1.76 17.66
C HIS A 154 -20.32 1.87 18.89
N ARG A 155 -19.43 0.91 19.10
CA ARG A 155 -18.41 0.91 20.18
C ARG A 155 -17.48 2.10 20.06
N LEU A 156 -17.09 2.47 18.83
CA LEU A 156 -16.25 3.63 18.53
C LEU A 156 -17.02 4.96 18.51
N LYS A 157 -18.34 4.93 18.73
CA LYS A 157 -19.24 6.11 18.69
C LYS A 157 -19.23 6.82 17.33
N MET A 158 -19.06 6.06 16.27
CA MET A 158 -19.17 6.55 14.90
C MET A 158 -20.64 6.69 14.53
N ALA A 159 -21.05 7.89 14.11
CA ALA A 159 -22.47 8.18 13.84
C ALA A 159 -22.94 7.74 12.46
N GLU A 160 -22.10 7.84 11.45
CA GLU A 160 -22.51 7.69 10.05
C GLU A 160 -21.77 6.56 9.30
N GLY A 161 -20.49 6.39 9.52
CA GLY A 161 -19.66 5.39 8.84
C GLY A 161 -18.20 5.83 8.75
N PHE A 162 -17.47 5.16 7.89
CA PHE A 162 -16.07 5.50 7.62
C PHE A 162 -15.97 6.53 6.49
N ASP A 163 -15.05 7.47 6.63
CA ASP A 163 -14.77 8.51 5.63
C ASP A 163 -13.99 7.94 4.46
N ILE A 164 -13.08 7.00 4.76
CA ILE A 164 -12.13 6.44 3.79
C ILE A 164 -12.08 4.93 3.91
N GLY A 165 -12.18 4.24 2.77
CA GLY A 165 -11.96 2.82 2.60
C GLY A 165 -10.67 2.54 1.84
N LEU A 166 -9.80 1.67 2.39
CA LEU A 166 -8.61 1.16 1.72
C LEU A 166 -8.77 -0.34 1.49
N GLU A 167 -8.97 -0.74 0.23
CA GLU A 167 -9.22 -2.14 -0.13
C GLU A 167 -7.89 -2.87 -0.36
N MET A 168 -7.52 -3.76 0.57
CA MET A 168 -6.24 -4.49 0.57
C MET A 168 -6.41 -6.01 0.58
N SER A 169 -7.64 -6.51 0.43
CA SER A 169 -7.93 -7.95 0.52
C SER A 169 -8.04 -8.63 -0.83
N GLY A 170 -8.45 -7.90 -1.87
CA GLY A 170 -8.82 -8.43 -3.18
C GLY A 170 -10.08 -9.31 -3.15
N ALA A 171 -10.83 -9.33 -2.05
CA ALA A 171 -12.03 -10.16 -1.89
C ALA A 171 -13.30 -9.36 -2.20
N PRO A 172 -14.13 -9.77 -3.19
CA PRO A 172 -15.35 -9.03 -3.55
C PRO A 172 -16.27 -8.75 -2.36
N LYS A 173 -16.45 -9.73 -1.47
CA LYS A 173 -17.28 -9.55 -0.26
C LYS A 173 -16.75 -8.47 0.69
N ALA A 174 -15.42 -8.32 0.78
CA ALA A 174 -14.81 -7.29 1.62
C ALA A 174 -15.00 -5.91 1.01
N PHE A 175 -14.93 -5.80 -0.32
CA PHE A 175 -15.25 -4.58 -1.04
C PHE A 175 -16.72 -4.18 -0.86
N ASP A 176 -17.67 -5.10 -1.05
CA ASP A 176 -19.09 -4.84 -0.84
C ASP A 176 -19.34 -4.37 0.61
N GLN A 177 -18.76 -5.07 1.59
CA GLN A 177 -18.86 -4.69 2.99
C GLN A 177 -18.26 -3.29 3.25
N MET A 178 -17.16 -2.93 2.62
CA MET A 178 -16.57 -1.58 2.72
C MET A 178 -17.56 -0.54 2.22
N VAL A 179 -18.12 -0.73 1.02
CA VAL A 179 -19.08 0.21 0.42
C VAL A 179 -20.29 0.42 1.34
N ASP A 180 -20.81 -0.65 1.96
CA ASP A 180 -21.97 -0.60 2.85
C ASP A 180 -21.71 0.15 4.17
N HIS A 181 -20.45 0.38 4.53
CA HIS A 181 -20.06 1.03 5.79
C HIS A 181 -19.39 2.39 5.61
N LEU A 182 -19.23 2.87 4.39
CA LEU A 182 -18.77 4.23 4.14
C LEU A 182 -19.89 5.25 4.29
N ILE A 183 -19.52 6.46 4.70
CA ILE A 183 -20.43 7.61 4.68
C ILE A 183 -20.82 7.98 3.24
N THR A 184 -21.91 8.72 3.08
CA THR A 184 -22.26 9.37 1.81
C THR A 184 -21.15 10.37 1.44
N GLY A 185 -20.51 10.18 0.29
CA GLY A 185 -19.36 10.98 -0.12
C GLY A 185 -17.99 10.42 0.34
N GLY A 186 -17.99 9.27 1.01
CA GLY A 186 -16.78 8.54 1.36
C GLY A 186 -15.92 8.19 0.14
N LYS A 187 -14.66 7.94 0.37
CA LYS A 187 -13.65 7.71 -0.69
C LYS A 187 -13.07 6.30 -0.57
N ILE A 188 -12.73 5.69 -1.71
CA ILE A 188 -12.13 4.34 -1.77
C ILE A 188 -10.85 4.39 -2.60
N ALA A 189 -9.82 3.69 -2.14
CA ALA A 189 -8.61 3.39 -2.90
C ALA A 189 -8.26 1.89 -2.79
#